data_d1b31b225d5a64103c7a592fa5cc6632
#
_entry.id   d1b31b225d5a64103c7a592fa5cc6632
#
_cell.length_a   1.000
_cell.length_b   1.000
_cell.length_c   1.000
_cell.angle_alpha   90.00
_cell.angle_beta   90.00
_cell.angle_gamma   90.00
#
_symmetry.space_group_name_H-M   'P 1'
#
loop_
_entity.id
_entity.type
_entity.pdbx_description
1 polymer ?
#
loop_
_entity_poly.entity_id
_entity_poly.type
_entity_poly.pdbx_seq_one_letter_code
_entity_poly.pdbx_strand_id
1 'polypeptide(L)'
;PAKWTYENIASMKAQIKKLGLSYDWSREVATCDEDYYKWNQWLFLKMYEKGVAYKKKSFVNWCPSCETVLANEQVEDGKCWRCDSIVKQKELEQWFFKITDYAEELLSYTDKLPGWPENVLMMQRNWIGKSTGAEIDFPIAGTKEKITVFTTRQDTIFGATFMSIAAEHPMVKVLVKGKST
;
A
#
# COMPACT_ATOMS: atom_id res chain seq x y z
N PRO A 1 21.74 -14.56 6.91
CA PRO A 1 20.93 -13.55 7.58
C PRO A 1 20.81 -13.83 9.07
N ALA A 2 20.33 -15.04 9.53
CA ALA A 2 20.07 -15.31 10.94
C ALA A 2 21.27 -15.07 11.85
N LYS A 3 22.43 -15.67 11.56
CA LYS A 3 23.65 -15.47 12.33
C LYS A 3 23.98 -13.99 12.53
N TRP A 4 23.97 -13.21 11.47
CA TRP A 4 24.25 -11.78 11.50
C TRP A 4 23.24 -11.00 12.38
N THR A 5 21.96 -11.36 12.30
CA THR A 5 20.90 -10.75 13.13
C THR A 5 21.15 -10.97 14.61
N TYR A 6 21.43 -12.20 15.02
CA TYR A 6 21.69 -12.51 16.44
C TYR A 6 23.01 -11.92 16.95
N GLU A 7 24.05 -11.85 16.11
CA GLU A 7 25.31 -11.17 16.46
C GLU A 7 25.06 -9.65 16.69
N ASN A 8 24.23 -9.00 15.86
CA ASN A 8 23.87 -7.61 16.05
C ASN A 8 23.02 -7.40 17.33
N ILE A 9 22.04 -8.25 17.61
CA ILE A 9 21.25 -8.19 18.84
C ILE A 9 22.19 -8.27 20.06
N ALA A 10 23.10 -9.22 20.08
CA ALA A 10 24.06 -9.36 21.17
C ALA A 10 24.97 -8.13 21.33
N SER A 11 25.46 -7.60 20.22
CA SER A 11 26.30 -6.39 20.21
C SER A 11 25.55 -5.17 20.73
N MET A 12 24.34 -4.91 20.23
CA MET A 12 23.50 -3.79 20.68
C MET A 12 23.17 -3.92 22.17
N LYS A 13 22.81 -5.12 22.63
CA LYS A 13 22.53 -5.39 24.04
C LYS A 13 23.73 -5.08 24.93
N ALA A 14 24.93 -5.48 24.51
CA ALA A 14 26.15 -5.17 25.22
C ALA A 14 26.44 -3.68 25.32
N GLN A 15 26.17 -2.93 24.23
CA GLN A 15 26.33 -1.48 24.19
C GLN A 15 25.32 -0.78 25.11
N ILE A 16 24.04 -1.16 25.05
CA ILE A 16 22.97 -0.59 25.88
C ILE A 16 23.25 -0.82 27.37
N LYS A 17 23.74 -2.02 27.75
CA LYS A 17 24.15 -2.30 29.15
C LYS A 17 25.23 -1.35 29.64
N LYS A 18 26.17 -0.94 28.77
CA LYS A 18 27.22 0.02 29.14
C LYS A 18 26.69 1.42 29.44
N LEU A 19 25.51 1.77 28.90
CA LEU A 19 24.86 3.05 29.17
C LEU A 19 24.21 3.11 30.56
N GLY A 20 24.18 2.00 31.31
CA GLY A 20 23.59 1.95 32.65
C GLY A 20 22.08 2.07 32.72
N LEU A 21 21.36 1.77 31.61
CA LEU A 21 19.91 1.81 31.55
C LEU A 21 19.28 0.66 32.34
N SER A 22 18.21 0.97 33.07
CA SER A 22 17.51 0.03 33.96
C SER A 22 16.48 -0.83 33.22
N TYR A 23 16.89 -1.55 32.19
CA TYR A 23 16.02 -2.50 31.52
C TYR A 23 15.96 -3.84 32.26
N ASP A 24 14.78 -4.43 32.34
CA ASP A 24 14.60 -5.82 32.75
C ASP A 24 14.88 -6.75 31.58
N TRP A 25 16.09 -7.23 31.49
CA TRP A 25 16.58 -8.10 30.42
C TRP A 25 15.93 -9.50 30.41
N SER A 26 15.21 -9.87 31.48
CA SER A 26 14.43 -11.13 31.49
C SER A 26 13.19 -11.04 30.61
N ARG A 27 12.78 -9.84 30.26
CA ARG A 27 11.61 -9.53 29.39
C ARG A 27 12.03 -9.16 27.97
N GLU A 28 13.24 -9.48 27.57
CA GLU A 28 13.72 -9.28 26.20
C GLU A 28 12.90 -10.10 25.21
N VAL A 29 12.55 -9.49 24.09
CA VAL A 29 11.81 -10.12 22.99
C VAL A 29 12.55 -9.85 21.68
N ALA A 30 12.75 -10.89 20.88
CA ALA A 30 13.27 -10.75 19.54
C ALA A 30 12.15 -11.08 18.52
N THR A 31 11.81 -10.13 17.67
CA THR A 31 10.70 -10.30 16.71
C THR A 31 10.99 -11.33 15.62
N CYS A 32 12.25 -11.74 15.48
CA CYS A 32 12.69 -12.81 14.58
C CYS A 32 12.59 -14.20 15.18
N ASP A 33 12.27 -14.34 16.46
CA ASP A 33 12.14 -15.62 17.14
C ASP A 33 10.77 -16.26 16.90
N GLU A 34 10.73 -17.59 16.88
CA GLU A 34 9.52 -18.37 16.67
C GLU A 34 8.43 -18.05 17.71
N ASP A 35 8.82 -17.85 18.95
CA ASP A 35 7.90 -17.49 20.03
C ASP A 35 7.19 -16.17 19.81
N TYR A 36 7.79 -15.26 19.03
CA TYR A 36 7.17 -14.01 18.65
C TYR A 36 6.39 -14.13 17.34
N TYR A 37 7.02 -14.56 16.23
CA TYR A 37 6.39 -14.50 14.92
C TYR A 37 5.28 -15.54 14.72
N LYS A 38 5.20 -16.61 15.55
CA LYS A 38 4.04 -17.52 15.53
C LYS A 38 2.70 -16.80 15.69
N TRP A 39 2.67 -15.68 16.45
CA TRP A 39 1.47 -14.88 16.63
C TRP A 39 1.09 -14.10 15.38
N ASN A 40 2.07 -13.62 14.63
CA ASN A 40 1.84 -12.99 13.32
C ASN A 40 1.26 -14.00 12.33
N GLN A 41 1.77 -15.23 12.34
CA GLN A 41 1.26 -16.32 11.51
C GLN A 41 -0.17 -16.69 11.92
N TRP A 42 -0.43 -16.81 13.22
CA TRP A 42 -1.77 -17.07 13.74
C TRP A 42 -2.76 -15.98 13.35
N LEU A 43 -2.40 -14.71 13.52
CA LEU A 43 -3.24 -13.58 13.11
C LEU A 43 -3.53 -13.60 11.61
N PHE A 44 -2.51 -13.84 10.79
CA PHE A 44 -2.68 -13.97 9.34
C PHE A 44 -3.68 -15.08 8.98
N LEU A 45 -3.56 -16.25 9.60
CA LEU A 45 -4.50 -17.35 9.38
C LEU A 45 -5.93 -16.96 9.76
N LYS A 46 -6.11 -16.25 10.88
CA LYS A 46 -7.43 -15.74 11.27
C LYS A 46 -8.01 -14.73 10.29
N MET A 47 -7.18 -13.86 9.74
CA MET A 47 -7.59 -12.92 8.69
C MET A 47 -7.94 -13.65 7.38
N TYR A 48 -7.20 -14.70 7.05
CA TYR A 48 -7.46 -15.54 5.88
C TYR A 48 -8.79 -16.33 6.04
N GLU A 49 -9.01 -16.97 7.20
CA GLU A 49 -10.27 -17.67 7.52
C GLU A 49 -11.50 -16.75 7.40
N LYS A 50 -11.34 -15.48 7.78
CA LYS A 50 -12.39 -14.45 7.65
C LYS A 50 -12.50 -13.85 6.24
N GLY A 51 -11.70 -14.29 5.28
CA GLY A 51 -11.70 -13.76 3.92
C GLY A 51 -11.17 -12.32 3.80
N VAL A 52 -10.53 -11.78 4.85
CA VAL A 52 -9.88 -10.46 4.83
C VAL A 52 -8.56 -10.52 4.09
N ALA A 53 -7.78 -11.59 4.26
CA ALA A 53 -6.56 -11.84 3.50
C ALA A 53 -6.87 -12.59 2.21
N TYR A 54 -6.33 -12.14 1.09
CA TYR A 54 -6.53 -12.76 -0.23
C TYR A 54 -5.30 -12.59 -1.11
N LYS A 55 -5.18 -13.43 -2.14
CA LYS A 55 -4.12 -13.31 -3.14
C LYS A 55 -4.64 -12.66 -4.42
N LYS A 56 -3.83 -11.79 -5.02
CA LYS A 56 -4.02 -11.34 -6.40
C LYS A 56 -2.70 -11.00 -7.05
N LYS A 57 -2.68 -11.01 -8.38
CA LYS A 57 -1.57 -10.45 -9.17
C LYS A 57 -1.63 -8.93 -9.12
N SER A 58 -0.50 -8.31 -8.87
CA SER A 58 -0.36 -6.84 -8.84
C SER A 58 1.07 -6.46 -9.21
N PHE A 59 1.22 -5.24 -9.72
CA PHE A 59 2.54 -4.67 -9.96
C PHE A 59 3.16 -4.24 -8.63
N VAL A 60 4.43 -4.56 -8.48
CA VAL A 60 5.27 -4.19 -7.33
C VAL A 60 6.55 -3.55 -7.81
N ASN A 61 7.12 -2.67 -7.00
CA ASN A 61 8.44 -2.14 -7.24
C ASN A 61 9.48 -3.24 -7.01
N TRP A 62 10.23 -3.57 -8.04
CA TRP A 62 11.22 -4.63 -8.02
C TRP A 62 12.63 -4.07 -8.23
N CYS A 63 13.53 -4.35 -7.30
CA CYS A 63 14.95 -4.08 -7.48
C CYS A 63 15.64 -5.29 -8.12
N PRO A 64 16.16 -5.18 -9.35
CA PRO A 64 16.80 -6.31 -10.02
C PRO A 64 18.16 -6.68 -9.41
N SER A 65 18.85 -5.75 -8.77
CA SER A 65 20.15 -5.98 -8.12
C SER A 65 20.01 -6.62 -6.74
N CYS A 66 19.05 -6.16 -5.93
CA CYS A 66 18.77 -6.74 -4.61
C CYS A 66 17.84 -7.96 -4.68
N GLU A 67 17.26 -8.26 -5.86
CA GLU A 67 16.28 -9.33 -6.10
C GLU A 67 15.14 -9.32 -5.07
N THR A 68 14.60 -8.12 -4.78
CA THR A 68 13.58 -7.94 -3.75
C THR A 68 12.50 -6.96 -4.17
N VAL A 69 11.32 -7.12 -3.57
CA VAL A 69 10.23 -6.15 -3.65
C VAL A 69 10.52 -4.97 -2.72
N LEU A 70 10.22 -3.77 -3.19
CA LEU A 70 10.40 -2.52 -2.44
C LEU A 70 9.05 -1.87 -2.14
N ALA A 71 8.91 -1.36 -0.93
CA ALA A 71 7.83 -0.43 -0.59
C ALA A 71 8.04 0.91 -1.34
N ASN A 72 6.97 1.72 -1.46
CA ASN A 72 7.07 3.00 -2.19
C ASN A 72 8.12 3.94 -1.55
N GLU A 73 8.22 3.93 -0.23
CA GLU A 73 9.18 4.73 0.54
C GLU A 73 10.64 4.31 0.33
N GLN A 74 10.85 3.13 -0.24
CA GLN A 74 12.17 2.57 -0.55
C GLN A 74 12.59 2.83 -2.01
N VAL A 75 11.80 3.60 -2.74
CA VAL A 75 12.09 4.03 -4.10
C VAL A 75 12.30 5.54 -4.09
N GLU A 76 13.54 5.95 -4.26
CA GLU A 76 13.97 7.35 -4.29
C GLU A 76 14.39 7.72 -5.72
N ASP A 77 13.73 8.69 -6.33
CA ASP A 77 13.97 9.13 -7.71
C ASP A 77 14.00 7.97 -8.73
N GLY A 78 13.11 6.96 -8.55
CA GLY A 78 13.06 5.79 -9.41
C GLY A 78 14.15 4.74 -9.15
N LYS A 79 14.93 4.91 -8.10
CA LYS A 79 16.04 4.03 -7.71
C LYS A 79 15.80 3.34 -6.38
N CYS A 80 16.49 2.22 -6.18
CA CYS A 80 16.48 1.48 -4.93
C CYS A 80 17.30 2.24 -3.86
N TRP A 81 16.70 2.53 -2.72
CA TRP A 81 17.32 3.21 -1.57
C TRP A 81 18.62 2.56 -1.06
N ARG A 82 18.84 1.27 -1.37
CA ARG A 82 19.97 0.47 -0.88
C ARG A 82 21.13 0.38 -1.86
N CYS A 83 20.85 0.26 -3.16
CA CYS A 83 21.89 -0.05 -4.16
C CYS A 83 21.85 0.85 -5.39
N ASP A 84 21.03 1.91 -5.41
CA ASP A 84 20.86 2.89 -6.48
C ASP A 84 20.50 2.30 -7.87
N SER A 85 20.18 0.99 -7.94
CA SER A 85 19.71 0.38 -9.18
C SER A 85 18.33 0.90 -9.57
N ILE A 86 18.09 1.09 -10.86
CA ILE A 86 16.79 1.49 -11.39
C ILE A 86 15.75 0.43 -11.03
N VAL A 87 14.67 0.88 -10.38
CA VAL A 87 13.53 0.05 -9.97
C VAL A 87 12.66 -0.23 -11.19
N LYS A 88 12.17 -1.46 -11.29
CA LYS A 88 11.27 -1.91 -12.36
C LYS A 88 9.93 -2.33 -11.78
N GLN A 89 8.86 -2.14 -12.54
CA GLN A 89 7.58 -2.74 -12.21
C GLN A 89 7.57 -4.20 -12.61
N LYS A 90 7.19 -5.07 -11.66
CA LYS A 90 7.08 -6.52 -11.89
C LYS A 90 5.73 -7.01 -11.41
N GLU A 91 5.03 -7.74 -12.24
CA GLU A 91 3.77 -8.38 -11.84
C GLU A 91 4.08 -9.64 -11.03
N LEU A 92 3.60 -9.68 -9.80
CA LEU A 92 3.74 -10.84 -8.91
C LEU A 92 2.41 -11.14 -8.24
N GLU A 93 2.19 -12.43 -7.92
CA GLU A 93 1.09 -12.82 -7.05
C GLU A 93 1.46 -12.49 -5.60
N GLN A 94 0.66 -11.63 -4.97
CA GLN A 94 0.90 -11.09 -3.63
C GLN A 94 -0.30 -11.29 -2.73
N TRP A 95 -0.05 -11.29 -1.42
CA TRP A 95 -1.08 -11.22 -0.41
C TRP A 95 -1.54 -9.78 -0.20
N PHE A 96 -2.85 -9.61 -0.07
CA PHE A 96 -3.51 -8.33 0.22
C PHE A 96 -4.50 -8.50 1.35
N PHE A 97 -4.76 -7.39 2.06
CA PHE A 97 -5.85 -7.29 3.03
C PHE A 97 -6.93 -6.36 2.48
N LYS A 98 -8.20 -6.73 2.67
CA LYS A 98 -9.36 -5.91 2.29
C LYS A 98 -9.58 -4.78 3.29
N ILE A 99 -8.60 -3.91 3.46
CA ILE A 99 -8.66 -2.82 4.44
C ILE A 99 -9.74 -1.80 4.11
N THR A 100 -10.08 -1.63 2.83
CA THR A 100 -11.10 -0.67 2.36
C THR A 100 -12.51 -1.06 2.79
N ASP A 101 -12.79 -2.34 3.07
CA ASP A 101 -14.09 -2.79 3.57
C ASP A 101 -14.43 -2.19 4.94
N TYR A 102 -13.41 -1.73 5.68
CA TYR A 102 -13.54 -1.11 7.01
C TYR A 102 -13.48 0.42 6.98
N ALA A 103 -13.33 1.05 5.82
CA ALA A 103 -13.10 2.49 5.71
C ALA A 103 -14.21 3.33 6.35
N GLU A 104 -15.48 3.00 6.08
CA GLU A 104 -16.64 3.71 6.65
C GLU A 104 -16.74 3.52 8.16
N GLU A 105 -16.50 2.30 8.64
CA GLU A 105 -16.51 2.01 10.07
C GLU A 105 -15.41 2.78 10.78
N LEU A 106 -14.17 2.73 10.27
CA LEU A 106 -13.03 3.46 10.84
C LEU A 106 -13.28 4.97 10.85
N LEU A 107 -13.85 5.53 9.77
CA LEU A 107 -14.20 6.95 9.72
C LEU A 107 -15.22 7.31 10.80
N SER A 108 -16.29 6.53 10.93
CA SER A 108 -17.34 6.77 11.95
C SER A 108 -16.82 6.66 13.39
N TYR A 109 -15.82 5.80 13.62
CA TYR A 109 -15.21 5.65 14.94
C TYR A 109 -14.37 6.87 15.36
N THR A 110 -13.88 7.69 14.43
CA THR A 110 -13.15 8.92 14.79
C THR A 110 -14.00 9.86 15.66
N ASP A 111 -15.32 9.79 15.53
CA ASP A 111 -16.25 10.60 16.33
C ASP A 111 -16.57 9.99 17.72
N LYS A 112 -16.11 8.75 17.96
CA LYS A 112 -16.35 7.96 19.17
C LYS A 112 -15.10 7.77 20.03
N LEU A 113 -14.05 8.52 19.78
CA LEU A 113 -12.74 8.39 20.45
C LEU A 113 -12.42 9.66 21.27
N PRO A 114 -13.16 9.94 22.36
CA PRO A 114 -13.03 11.20 23.11
C PRO A 114 -11.67 11.38 23.79
N GLY A 115 -10.90 10.30 23.97
CA GLY A 115 -9.56 10.35 24.55
C GLY A 115 -8.43 10.57 23.54
N TRP A 116 -8.75 10.71 22.25
CA TRP A 116 -7.74 10.92 21.21
C TRP A 116 -7.55 12.41 20.94
N PRO A 117 -6.31 12.88 20.74
CA PRO A 117 -6.04 14.26 20.33
C PRO A 117 -6.69 14.59 18.98
N GLU A 118 -7.28 15.80 18.87
CA GLU A 118 -8.01 16.20 17.64
C GLU A 118 -7.13 16.21 16.39
N ASN A 119 -5.86 16.59 16.52
CA ASN A 119 -4.92 16.53 15.40
C ASN A 119 -4.73 15.09 14.87
N VAL A 120 -4.74 14.08 15.74
CA VAL A 120 -4.64 12.67 15.34
C VAL A 120 -5.93 12.21 14.64
N LEU A 121 -7.10 12.59 15.18
CA LEU A 121 -8.39 12.31 14.55
C LEU A 121 -8.49 12.94 13.16
N MET A 122 -8.03 14.17 13.01
CA MET A 122 -7.96 14.86 11.72
C MET A 122 -7.04 14.14 10.73
N MET A 123 -5.86 13.67 11.17
CA MET A 123 -4.96 12.87 10.34
C MET A 123 -5.62 11.57 9.87
N GLN A 124 -6.36 10.88 10.74
CA GLN A 124 -7.09 9.66 10.37
C GLN A 124 -8.19 9.94 9.35
N ARG A 125 -9.00 10.98 9.54
CA ARG A 125 -10.04 11.39 8.59
C ARG A 125 -9.46 11.75 7.23
N ASN A 126 -8.36 12.51 7.21
CA ASN A 126 -7.67 12.89 5.98
C ASN A 126 -7.04 11.68 5.26
N TRP A 127 -6.50 10.72 6.02
CA TRP A 127 -5.94 9.50 5.46
C TRP A 127 -7.00 8.61 4.81
N ILE A 128 -8.16 8.44 5.45
CA ILE A 128 -9.28 7.69 4.88
C ILE A 128 -9.82 8.41 3.64
N GLY A 129 -9.89 9.74 3.66
CA GLY A 129 -10.11 10.59 2.50
C GLY A 129 -11.45 10.32 1.79
N LYS A 130 -12.54 10.16 2.56
CA LYS A 130 -13.87 9.95 1.96
C LYS A 130 -14.22 11.10 1.02
N SER A 131 -14.50 10.77 -0.23
CA SER A 131 -15.00 11.72 -1.22
C SER A 131 -16.34 11.23 -1.80
N THR A 132 -17.20 12.18 -2.10
CA THR A 132 -18.50 11.92 -2.74
C THR A 132 -18.52 12.60 -4.10
N GLY A 133 -18.94 11.89 -5.12
CA GLY A 133 -18.98 12.39 -6.48
C GLY A 133 -19.90 11.56 -7.35
N ALA A 134 -19.78 11.72 -8.66
CA ALA A 134 -20.55 11.01 -9.66
C ALA A 134 -19.64 10.25 -10.63
N GLU A 135 -20.08 9.08 -11.05
CA GLU A 135 -19.51 8.39 -12.20
C GLU A 135 -20.22 8.87 -13.47
N ILE A 136 -19.44 9.23 -14.46
CA ILE A 136 -19.94 9.78 -15.73
C ILE A 136 -19.37 8.96 -16.87
N ASP A 137 -20.25 8.50 -17.74
CA ASP A 137 -19.91 7.72 -18.91
C ASP A 137 -19.71 8.62 -20.13
N PHE A 138 -18.57 8.51 -20.78
CA PHE A 138 -18.28 9.14 -22.06
C PHE A 138 -18.29 8.09 -23.17
N PRO A 139 -19.34 8.04 -24.00
CA PRO A 139 -19.40 7.12 -25.14
C PRO A 139 -18.35 7.49 -26.18
N ILE A 140 -17.69 6.47 -26.75
CA ILE A 140 -16.69 6.66 -27.81
C ILE A 140 -17.35 6.56 -29.16
N ALA A 141 -17.32 7.67 -29.94
CA ALA A 141 -17.93 7.74 -31.26
C ALA A 141 -17.45 6.60 -32.18
N GLY A 142 -18.38 5.94 -32.86
CA GLY A 142 -18.09 4.83 -33.77
C GLY A 142 -17.82 3.49 -33.11
N THR A 143 -17.99 3.38 -31.80
CA THR A 143 -17.83 2.12 -31.04
C THR A 143 -19.01 1.90 -30.09
N LYS A 144 -19.05 0.72 -29.44
CA LYS A 144 -19.97 0.43 -28.32
C LYS A 144 -19.33 0.68 -26.96
N GLU A 145 -18.10 1.14 -26.97
CA GLU A 145 -17.29 1.32 -25.78
C GLU A 145 -17.53 2.69 -25.14
N LYS A 146 -17.30 2.78 -23.84
CA LYS A 146 -17.38 4.02 -23.07
C LYS A 146 -16.20 4.14 -22.12
N ILE A 147 -15.83 5.35 -21.77
CA ILE A 147 -14.89 5.64 -20.70
C ILE A 147 -15.68 6.17 -19.53
N THR A 148 -15.66 5.45 -18.40
CA THR A 148 -16.29 5.89 -17.16
C THR A 148 -15.26 6.62 -16.33
N VAL A 149 -15.59 7.83 -15.87
CA VAL A 149 -14.75 8.65 -14.99
C VAL A 149 -15.50 8.99 -13.71
N PHE A 150 -14.81 8.98 -12.59
CA PHE A 150 -15.32 9.52 -11.34
C PHE A 150 -14.90 10.97 -11.20
N THR A 151 -15.84 11.85 -10.79
CA THR A 151 -15.55 13.25 -10.50
C THR A 151 -16.31 13.75 -9.28
N THR A 152 -15.67 14.58 -8.48
CA THR A 152 -16.30 15.33 -7.39
C THR A 152 -16.87 16.68 -7.87
N ARG A 153 -16.64 17.04 -9.15
CA ARG A 153 -17.04 18.30 -9.76
C ARG A 153 -17.89 18.06 -11.01
N GLN A 154 -19.01 17.35 -10.83
CA GLN A 154 -19.96 17.07 -11.91
C GLN A 154 -20.57 18.35 -12.52
N ASP A 155 -20.57 19.44 -11.77
CA ASP A 155 -21.03 20.76 -12.19
C ASP A 155 -20.17 21.37 -13.33
N THR A 156 -18.91 20.97 -13.44
CA THR A 156 -17.97 21.51 -14.44
C THR A 156 -17.89 20.71 -15.72
N ILE A 157 -18.63 19.60 -15.84
CA ILE A 157 -18.51 18.66 -16.96
C ILE A 157 -18.90 19.29 -18.31
N PHE A 158 -19.83 20.23 -18.28
CA PHE A 158 -20.29 20.93 -19.48
C PHE A 158 -19.21 21.81 -20.13
N GLY A 159 -18.11 22.07 -19.43
CA GLY A 159 -16.93 22.75 -19.94
C GLY A 159 -15.88 21.82 -20.56
N ALA A 160 -16.09 20.49 -20.50
CA ALA A 160 -15.14 19.54 -21.05
C ALA A 160 -15.18 19.52 -22.58
N THR A 161 -14.07 19.88 -23.23
CA THR A 161 -13.94 19.92 -24.70
C THR A 161 -13.07 18.79 -25.25
N PHE A 162 -12.29 18.12 -24.41
CA PHE A 162 -11.47 16.96 -24.76
C PHE A 162 -11.29 16.04 -23.56
N MET A 163 -10.85 14.82 -23.83
CA MET A 163 -10.47 13.83 -22.82
C MET A 163 -9.12 13.22 -23.20
N SER A 164 -8.23 13.08 -22.23
CA SER A 164 -6.99 12.33 -22.37
C SER A 164 -6.99 11.12 -21.44
N ILE A 165 -6.38 10.03 -21.89
CA ILE A 165 -6.21 8.81 -21.11
C ILE A 165 -4.72 8.45 -21.04
N ALA A 166 -4.31 7.81 -19.94
CA ALA A 166 -2.94 7.32 -19.80
C ALA A 166 -2.62 6.27 -20.86
N ALA A 167 -1.40 6.22 -21.33
CA ALA A 167 -0.94 5.26 -22.34
C ALA A 167 -1.13 3.81 -21.92
N GLU A 168 -1.04 3.55 -20.60
CA GLU A 168 -1.21 2.25 -19.96
C GLU A 168 -2.67 1.83 -19.78
N HIS A 169 -3.62 2.74 -20.04
CA HIS A 169 -5.04 2.45 -19.84
C HIS A 169 -5.51 1.30 -20.75
N PRO A 170 -6.24 0.29 -20.23
CA PRO A 170 -6.65 -0.88 -21.01
C PRO A 170 -7.38 -0.53 -22.33
N MET A 171 -8.16 0.54 -22.35
CA MET A 171 -8.88 1.02 -23.53
C MET A 171 -7.96 1.47 -24.67
N VAL A 172 -6.72 1.89 -24.40
CA VAL A 172 -5.79 2.31 -25.46
C VAL A 172 -5.58 1.17 -26.46
N LYS A 173 -5.40 -0.07 -25.98
CA LYS A 173 -5.23 -1.26 -26.84
C LYS A 173 -6.44 -1.49 -27.75
N VAL A 174 -7.64 -1.15 -27.30
CA VAL A 174 -8.87 -1.29 -28.07
C VAL A 174 -8.97 -0.18 -29.12
N LEU A 175 -8.65 1.06 -28.73
CA LEU A 175 -8.79 2.26 -29.56
C LEU A 175 -7.75 2.34 -30.68
N VAL A 176 -6.54 1.83 -30.47
CA VAL A 176 -5.47 1.82 -31.50
C VAL A 176 -5.46 0.56 -32.37
N LYS A 177 -6.29 -0.44 -32.07
CA LYS A 177 -6.35 -1.68 -32.85
C LYS A 177 -6.77 -1.39 -34.28
N GLY A 178 -5.86 -1.67 -35.24
CA GLY A 178 -6.09 -1.42 -36.66
C GLY A 178 -5.76 0.00 -37.15
N LYS A 179 -5.22 0.87 -36.30
CA LYS A 179 -4.65 2.16 -36.73
C LYS A 179 -3.12 1.98 -36.82
N SER A 180 -2.57 2.25 -38.02
CA SER A 180 -1.12 2.38 -38.20
C SER A 180 -0.64 3.61 -37.44
N THR A 181 0.40 3.47 -36.62
CA THR A 181 1.17 4.59 -36.05
C THR A 181 2.03 5.19 -37.14
#